data_f0d6ec36a8fef8d99b8f39b17de6865b
#
_entry.id   f0d6ec36a8fef8d99b8f39b17de6865b
#
_cell.length_a   1.000
_cell.length_b   1.000
_cell.length_c   1.000
_cell.angle_alpha   90.00
_cell.angle_beta   90.00
_cell.angle_gamma   90.00
#
_symmetry.space_group_name_H-M   'P 1'
#
loop_
_entity.id
_entity.type
_entity.pdbx_description
1 polymer ?
#
loop_
_entity_poly.entity_id
_entity_poly.type
_entity_poly.pdbx_seq_one_letter_code
_entity_poly.pdbx_strand_id
1 'polypeptide(L)'
;MEFLKTELPKYGKIYKKEVLDENTNKVVEFYKESPFPNYKSDDDKSTILEKGNKNYLTHEFKKFAGFKKNILEVGCGTGQFSIYFAIGTNNNIVGLDPTIYSLDLAASFAEKNNINNVEFINADIFDDVLKDEFFDFL
;
A
#
# COMPACT_ATOMS: atom_id res chain seq x y z
N MET A 1 -6.79 -15.76 0.03
CA MET A 1 -6.79 -14.48 -0.66
C MET A 1 -6.41 -14.65 -2.11
N GLU A 2 -7.12 -13.98 -2.96
CA GLU A 2 -6.99 -14.19 -4.40
C GLU A 2 -5.61 -13.82 -4.96
N PHE A 3 -4.98 -12.77 -4.41
CA PHE A 3 -3.67 -12.33 -4.87
C PHE A 3 -2.49 -13.03 -4.19
N LEU A 4 -2.72 -13.77 -3.12
CA LEU A 4 -1.66 -14.44 -2.40
C LEU A 4 -1.43 -15.85 -2.94
N LYS A 5 -0.16 -16.19 -3.12
CA LYS A 5 0.30 -17.52 -3.52
C LYS A 5 0.27 -18.50 -2.35
N THR A 6 0.57 -18.00 -1.16
CA THR A 6 0.51 -18.74 0.10
C THR A 6 -0.33 -17.97 1.11
N GLU A 7 -0.92 -18.69 2.06
CA GLU A 7 -1.69 -18.06 3.12
C GLU A 7 -0.77 -17.34 4.09
N LEU A 8 -1.08 -16.07 4.38
CA LEU A 8 -0.37 -15.27 5.36
C LEU A 8 -1.33 -14.81 6.46
N PRO A 9 -0.86 -14.72 7.73
CA PRO A 9 -1.66 -14.12 8.78
C PRO A 9 -2.10 -12.70 8.42
N LYS A 10 -3.33 -12.36 8.74
CA LYS A 10 -3.90 -11.05 8.45
C LYS A 10 -4.23 -10.30 9.74
N TYR A 11 -3.78 -9.07 9.84
CA TYR A 11 -4.05 -8.17 10.96
C TYR A 11 -4.71 -6.91 10.40
N GLY A 12 -6.06 -6.81 10.52
CA GLY A 12 -6.81 -5.73 9.89
C GLY A 12 -6.65 -5.74 8.38
N LYS A 13 -6.03 -4.71 7.82
CA LYS A 13 -5.76 -4.59 6.39
C LYS A 13 -4.36 -5.10 5.98
N ILE A 14 -3.60 -5.69 6.92
CA ILE A 14 -2.20 -6.07 6.66
C ILE A 14 -2.04 -7.58 6.69
N TYR A 15 -1.53 -8.15 5.59
CA TYR A 15 -1.01 -9.52 5.54
C TYR A 15 0.46 -9.48 5.91
N LYS A 16 0.87 -10.28 6.88
CA LYS A 16 2.21 -10.18 7.44
C LYS A 16 3.00 -11.46 7.25
N LYS A 17 4.20 -11.35 6.66
CA LYS A 17 5.20 -12.40 6.68
C LYS A 17 6.05 -12.24 7.94
N GLU A 18 6.20 -13.33 8.72
CA GLU A 18 6.79 -13.25 10.05
C GLU A 18 8.30 -13.00 10.06
N VAL A 19 9.02 -13.51 9.06
CA VAL A 19 10.49 -13.44 9.02
C VAL A 19 10.95 -12.67 7.79
N LEU A 20 11.71 -11.58 8.02
CA LEU A 20 12.37 -10.80 6.97
C LEU A 20 13.88 -11.09 7.03
N ASP A 21 14.59 -10.90 5.91
CA ASP A 21 16.03 -11.06 5.92
C ASP A 21 16.73 -9.92 6.69
N GLU A 22 18.03 -10.10 7.00
CA GLU A 22 18.80 -9.16 7.82
C GLU A 22 18.93 -7.78 7.18
N ASN A 23 19.18 -7.72 5.87
CA ASN A 23 19.32 -6.44 5.16
C ASN A 23 18.00 -5.69 5.12
N THR A 24 16.91 -6.40 4.91
CA THR A 24 15.57 -5.84 4.96
C THR A 24 15.26 -5.28 6.35
N ASN A 25 15.64 -5.99 7.41
CA ASN A 25 15.45 -5.52 8.79
C ASN A 25 16.18 -4.20 9.07
N LYS A 26 17.36 -3.99 8.50
CA LYS A 26 18.09 -2.72 8.65
C LYS A 26 17.33 -1.56 8.00
N VAL A 27 16.76 -1.77 6.83
CA VAL A 27 15.91 -0.79 6.15
C VAL A 27 14.66 -0.49 6.97
N VAL A 28 14.03 -1.53 7.52
CA VAL A 28 12.85 -1.40 8.39
C VAL A 28 13.16 -0.52 9.61
N GLU A 29 14.28 -0.76 10.29
CA GLU A 29 14.67 0.04 11.45
C GLU A 29 14.90 1.51 11.10
N PHE A 30 15.48 1.80 9.94
CA PHE A 30 15.63 3.18 9.47
C PHE A 30 14.28 3.87 9.30
N TYR A 31 13.33 3.26 8.60
CA TYR A 31 12.02 3.85 8.33
C TYR A 31 11.08 3.83 9.53
N LYS A 32 11.39 3.07 10.58
CA LYS A 32 10.64 3.10 11.83
C LYS A 32 10.65 4.51 12.44
N GLU A 33 11.81 5.17 12.41
CA GLU A 33 11.98 6.50 12.98
C GLU A 33 11.66 7.61 11.97
N SER A 34 11.72 7.29 10.68
CA SER A 34 11.50 8.26 9.60
C SER A 34 10.56 7.70 8.54
N PRO A 35 9.27 7.49 8.87
CA PRO A 35 8.30 6.98 7.89
C PRO A 35 8.13 7.97 6.75
N PHE A 36 8.07 7.45 5.52
CA PHE A 36 7.96 8.28 4.33
C PHE A 36 6.98 7.65 3.31
N PRO A 37 6.13 8.47 2.70
CA PRO A 37 5.79 9.84 3.07
C PRO A 37 5.01 9.89 4.39
N ASN A 38 5.24 10.91 5.22
CA ASN A 38 4.58 10.99 6.51
C ASN A 38 3.21 11.68 6.41
N TYR A 39 2.26 11.22 7.23
CA TYR A 39 0.95 11.86 7.33
C TYR A 39 1.00 13.02 8.30
N LYS A 40 0.21 14.05 7.99
CA LYS A 40 -0.05 15.15 8.91
C LYS A 40 -1.30 14.85 9.72
N SER A 41 -1.41 15.45 10.90
CA SER A 41 -2.56 15.22 11.79
C SER A 41 -3.91 15.62 11.18
N ASP A 42 -3.92 16.56 10.25
CA ASP A 42 -5.11 17.04 9.55
C ASP A 42 -5.35 16.37 8.19
N ASP A 43 -4.52 15.40 7.82
CA ASP A 43 -4.73 14.65 6.58
C ASP A 43 -5.99 13.81 6.66
N ASP A 44 -6.77 13.86 5.59
CA ASP A 44 -7.96 13.05 5.39
C ASP A 44 -8.04 12.58 3.93
N LYS A 45 -9.15 11.94 3.57
CA LYS A 45 -9.39 11.47 2.20
C LYS A 45 -9.23 12.60 1.19
N SER A 46 -9.77 13.79 1.49
CA SER A 46 -9.72 14.95 0.60
C SER A 46 -8.31 15.49 0.41
N THR A 47 -7.51 15.56 1.47
CA THR A 47 -6.13 16.05 1.38
C THR A 47 -5.25 15.11 0.59
N ILE A 48 -5.42 13.80 0.75
CA ILE A 48 -4.66 12.82 -0.02
C ILE A 48 -5.06 12.86 -1.49
N LEU A 49 -6.34 12.98 -1.78
CA LEU A 49 -6.83 13.10 -3.15
C LEU A 49 -6.28 14.36 -3.84
N GLU A 50 -6.31 15.49 -3.15
CA GLU A 50 -5.78 16.75 -3.66
C GLU A 50 -4.29 16.69 -3.93
N LYS A 51 -3.53 16.12 -2.98
CA LYS A 51 -2.07 15.96 -3.11
C LYS A 51 -1.70 15.10 -4.33
N GLY A 52 -2.41 13.99 -4.52
CA GLY A 52 -2.18 13.12 -5.66
C GLY A 52 -2.56 13.77 -6.99
N ASN A 53 -3.66 14.54 -7.01
CA ASN A 53 -4.12 15.24 -8.20
C ASN A 53 -3.18 16.36 -8.65
N LYS A 54 -2.44 16.95 -7.73
CA LYS A 54 -1.42 17.97 -8.03
C LYS A 54 -0.19 17.38 -8.72
N ASN A 55 0.07 16.10 -8.54
CA ASN A 55 1.16 15.43 -9.24
C ASN A 55 0.64 14.93 -10.60
N TYR A 56 1.20 15.48 -11.67
CA TYR A 56 0.73 15.16 -13.02
C TYR A 56 0.78 13.67 -13.33
N LEU A 57 1.90 13.00 -12.99
CA LEU A 57 2.08 11.58 -13.31
C LEU A 57 1.09 10.69 -12.55
N THR A 58 0.90 10.93 -11.26
CA THR A 58 -0.06 10.12 -10.48
C THR A 58 -1.48 10.36 -10.90
N HIS A 59 -1.83 11.59 -11.20
CA HIS A 59 -3.17 11.94 -11.69
C HIS A 59 -3.47 11.29 -13.04
N GLU A 60 -2.53 11.37 -13.98
CA GLU A 60 -2.69 10.75 -15.31
C GLU A 60 -2.71 9.22 -15.20
N PHE A 61 -1.90 8.63 -14.34
CA PHE A 61 -1.93 7.18 -14.11
C PHE A 61 -3.28 6.72 -13.57
N LYS A 62 -3.83 7.45 -12.60
CA LYS A 62 -5.14 7.12 -12.02
C LYS A 62 -6.25 7.15 -13.09
N LYS A 63 -6.23 8.16 -13.95
CA LYS A 63 -7.17 8.26 -15.07
C LYS A 63 -6.98 7.12 -16.07
N PHE A 64 -5.73 6.81 -16.41
CA PHE A 64 -5.40 5.74 -17.35
C PHE A 64 -5.83 4.37 -16.82
N ALA A 65 -5.59 4.09 -15.53
CA ALA A 65 -5.95 2.82 -14.92
C ALA A 65 -7.48 2.60 -14.90
N GLY A 66 -8.25 3.66 -14.71
CA GLY A 66 -9.70 3.59 -14.73
C GLY A 66 -10.28 2.81 -13.57
N PHE A 67 -11.09 1.78 -13.85
CA PHE A 67 -11.87 1.05 -12.87
C PHE A 67 -11.73 -0.45 -13.04
N LYS A 68 -12.06 -1.21 -11.99
CA LYS A 68 -12.10 -2.68 -11.95
C LYS A 68 -10.74 -3.31 -12.26
N LYS A 69 -9.67 -2.69 -11.80
CA LYS A 69 -8.30 -3.18 -11.99
C LYS A 69 -7.72 -3.67 -10.68
N ASN A 70 -6.77 -4.58 -10.78
CA ASN A 70 -5.94 -5.02 -9.66
C ASN A 70 -4.57 -4.34 -9.80
N ILE A 71 -4.20 -3.53 -8.82
CA ILE A 71 -3.00 -2.69 -8.87
C ILE A 71 -2.12 -3.02 -7.66
N LEU A 72 -0.85 -3.26 -7.93
CA LEU A 72 0.16 -3.50 -6.90
C LEU A 72 1.15 -2.33 -6.86
N GLU A 73 1.33 -1.76 -5.67
CA GLU A 73 2.42 -0.81 -5.42
C GLU A 73 3.50 -1.49 -4.60
N VAL A 74 4.68 -1.67 -5.18
CA VAL A 74 5.85 -2.24 -4.51
C VAL A 74 6.61 -1.09 -3.83
N GLY A 75 6.99 -1.30 -2.56
CA GLY A 75 7.65 -0.25 -1.79
C GLY A 75 6.69 0.88 -1.42
N CYS A 76 5.48 0.56 -1.01
CA CYS A 76 4.43 1.56 -0.80
C CYS A 76 4.65 2.49 0.39
N GLY A 77 5.55 2.15 1.32
CA GLY A 77 5.82 2.95 2.52
C GLY A 77 4.55 3.15 3.33
N THR A 78 4.21 4.41 3.62
CA THR A 78 2.99 4.76 4.37
C THR A 78 1.72 4.70 3.54
N GLY A 79 1.81 4.24 2.29
CA GLY A 79 0.66 3.91 1.45
C GLY A 79 -0.10 5.08 0.84
N GLN A 80 0.46 6.29 0.83
CA GLN A 80 -0.28 7.46 0.33
C GLN A 80 -0.68 7.31 -1.14
N PHE A 81 0.19 6.78 -2.01
CA PHE A 81 -0.17 6.55 -3.41
C PHE A 81 -1.17 5.42 -3.57
N SER A 82 -1.00 4.31 -2.85
CA SER A 82 -1.97 3.21 -2.86
C SER A 82 -3.36 3.71 -2.46
N ILE A 83 -3.44 4.48 -1.40
CA ILE A 83 -4.68 5.06 -0.91
C ILE A 83 -5.27 6.04 -1.94
N TYR A 84 -4.44 6.90 -2.51
CA TYR A 84 -4.87 7.83 -3.55
C TYR A 84 -5.51 7.09 -4.74
N PHE A 85 -4.89 6.00 -5.21
CA PHE A 85 -5.42 5.22 -6.32
C PHE A 85 -6.73 4.51 -5.97
N ALA A 86 -6.94 4.20 -4.70
CA ALA A 86 -8.16 3.55 -4.23
C ALA A 86 -9.34 4.51 -4.13
N ILE A 87 -9.10 5.77 -3.76
CA ILE A 87 -10.16 6.74 -3.49
C ILE A 87 -11.03 6.99 -4.73
N GLY A 88 -12.33 6.79 -4.57
CA GLY A 88 -13.31 7.06 -5.64
C GLY A 88 -13.30 6.04 -6.78
N THR A 89 -12.68 4.89 -6.60
CA THR A 89 -12.65 3.82 -7.60
C THR A 89 -13.11 2.50 -7.01
N ASN A 90 -13.34 1.51 -7.87
CA ASN A 90 -13.55 0.11 -7.48
C ASN A 90 -12.35 -0.76 -7.83
N ASN A 91 -11.18 -0.16 -7.99
CA ASN A 91 -9.94 -0.91 -8.16
C ASN A 91 -9.57 -1.61 -6.86
N ASN A 92 -8.95 -2.77 -6.95
CA ASN A 92 -8.35 -3.46 -5.81
C ASN A 92 -6.88 -3.05 -5.74
N ILE A 93 -6.50 -2.35 -4.69
CA ILE A 93 -5.15 -1.87 -4.51
C ILE A 93 -4.46 -2.69 -3.44
N VAL A 94 -3.25 -3.16 -3.75
CA VAL A 94 -2.40 -3.86 -2.79
C VAL A 94 -1.06 -3.13 -2.72
N GLY A 95 -0.69 -2.69 -1.53
CA GLY A 95 0.63 -2.12 -1.27
C GLY A 95 1.52 -3.15 -0.59
N LEU A 96 2.76 -3.28 -1.04
CA LEU A 96 3.74 -4.19 -0.46
C LEU A 96 4.93 -3.40 0.06
N ASP A 97 5.31 -3.63 1.32
CA ASP A 97 6.45 -2.97 1.94
C ASP A 97 6.96 -3.81 3.11
N PRO A 98 8.29 -3.88 3.34
CA PRO A 98 8.83 -4.61 4.48
C PRO A 98 8.66 -3.88 5.82
N THR A 99 8.29 -2.60 5.81
CA THR A 99 8.26 -1.75 6.99
C THR A 99 6.89 -1.78 7.66
N ILE A 100 6.71 -2.64 8.67
CA ILE A 100 5.42 -2.80 9.36
C ILE A 100 4.94 -1.48 9.97
N TYR A 101 5.85 -0.66 10.49
CA TYR A 101 5.50 0.62 11.11
C TYR A 101 4.86 1.59 10.11
N SER A 102 5.35 1.61 8.88
CA SER A 102 4.76 2.41 7.80
C SER A 102 3.40 1.86 7.37
N LEU A 103 3.28 0.53 7.28
CA LEU A 103 2.00 -0.11 6.93
C LEU A 103 0.94 0.08 8.00
N ASP A 104 1.33 0.14 9.27
CA ASP A 104 0.38 0.45 10.36
C ASP A 104 -0.21 1.85 10.17
N LEU A 105 0.59 2.82 9.77
CA LEU A 105 0.10 4.16 9.46
C LEU A 105 -0.85 4.14 8.26
N ALA A 106 -0.49 3.41 7.21
CA ALA A 106 -1.32 3.28 6.02
C ALA A 106 -2.67 2.63 6.34
N ALA A 107 -2.66 1.52 7.04
CA ALA A 107 -3.87 0.79 7.40
C ALA A 107 -4.78 1.61 8.32
N SER A 108 -4.20 2.29 9.30
CA SER A 108 -4.94 3.15 10.23
C SER A 108 -5.62 4.30 9.49
N PHE A 109 -4.91 4.92 8.56
CA PHE A 109 -5.48 6.00 7.75
C PHE A 109 -6.64 5.49 6.89
N ALA A 110 -6.45 4.34 6.23
CA ALA A 110 -7.49 3.75 5.39
C ALA A 110 -8.74 3.38 6.19
N GLU A 111 -8.57 2.80 7.38
CA GLU A 111 -9.70 2.47 8.26
C GLU A 111 -10.43 3.72 8.74
N LYS A 112 -9.69 4.71 9.21
CA LYS A 112 -10.27 5.98 9.69
C LYS A 112 -11.08 6.70 8.61
N ASN A 113 -10.67 6.59 7.37
CA ASN A 113 -11.30 7.28 6.24
C ASN A 113 -12.22 6.36 5.42
N ASN A 114 -12.52 5.17 5.91
CA ASN A 114 -13.44 4.21 5.27
C ASN A 114 -13.05 3.85 3.83
N ILE A 115 -11.75 3.66 3.61
CA ILE A 115 -11.24 3.23 2.31
C ILE A 115 -11.10 1.71 2.35
N ASN A 116 -12.01 1.00 1.67
CA ASN A 116 -12.19 -0.43 1.82
C ASN A 116 -11.54 -1.26 0.71
N ASN A 117 -11.05 -0.62 -0.35
CA ASN A 117 -10.49 -1.28 -1.53
C ASN A 117 -8.97 -1.20 -1.58
N VAL A 118 -8.32 -1.12 -0.43
CA VAL A 118 -6.87 -1.19 -0.30
C VAL A 118 -6.50 -2.15 0.82
N GLU A 119 -5.48 -2.98 0.56
CA GLU A 119 -4.88 -3.88 1.53
C GLU A 119 -3.37 -3.83 1.40
N PHE A 120 -2.66 -4.31 2.41
CA PHE A 120 -1.21 -4.22 2.46
C PHE A 120 -0.58 -5.56 2.78
N ILE A 121 0.63 -5.78 2.26
CA ILE A 121 1.43 -6.96 2.53
C ILE A 121 2.74 -6.52 3.16
N ASN A 122 3.02 -7.01 4.36
CA ASN A 122 4.29 -6.79 5.03
C ASN A 122 5.26 -7.90 4.61
N ALA A 123 5.98 -7.66 3.55
CA ALA A 123 6.95 -8.60 2.99
C ALA A 123 8.01 -7.85 2.18
N ASP A 124 9.10 -8.56 1.89
CA ASP A 124 10.13 -8.09 0.98
C ASP A 124 9.71 -8.34 -0.47
N ILE A 125 10.18 -7.52 -1.39
CA ILE A 125 9.93 -7.71 -2.83
C ILE A 125 10.45 -9.07 -3.32
N PHE A 126 11.48 -9.60 -2.66
CA PHE A 126 12.08 -10.90 -3.01
C PHE A 126 11.30 -12.09 -2.44
N ASP A 127 10.33 -11.85 -1.57
CA ASP A 127 9.48 -12.90 -1.05
C ASP A 127 8.48 -13.35 -2.12
N ASP A 128 8.40 -14.66 -2.34
CA ASP A 128 7.53 -15.24 -3.34
C ASP A 128 6.11 -15.46 -2.77
N VAL A 129 5.41 -14.37 -2.49
CA VAL A 129 4.10 -14.42 -1.83
C VAL A 129 2.92 -14.09 -2.76
N LEU A 130 3.19 -13.54 -3.95
CA LEU A 130 2.15 -13.07 -4.88
C LEU A 130 1.94 -14.06 -6.01
N LYS A 131 0.69 -14.20 -6.43
CA LYS A 131 0.35 -14.98 -7.62
C LYS A 131 0.84 -14.28 -8.88
N ASP A 132 1.31 -15.06 -9.84
CA ASP A 132 1.68 -14.55 -11.16
C ASP A 132 0.41 -14.06 -11.89
N GLU A 133 0.59 -13.02 -12.69
CA GLU A 133 -0.45 -12.49 -13.59
C GLU A 133 -1.75 -12.04 -12.90
N PHE A 134 -1.76 -11.84 -11.58
CA PHE A 134 -2.95 -11.36 -10.88
C PHE A 134 -3.18 -9.86 -11.10
N PHE A 135 -2.11 -9.07 -11.12
CA PHE A 135 -2.21 -7.62 -11.17
C PHE A 135 -2.18 -7.07 -12.59
N ASP A 136 -3.05 -6.09 -12.86
CA ASP A 136 -3.10 -5.38 -14.14
C ASP A 136 -1.97 -4.34 -14.25
N PHE A 137 -1.57 -3.74 -13.12
CA PHE A 137 -0.51 -2.72 -13.04
C PHE A 137 0.35 -2.97 -11.81
N LEU A 138 1.62 -2.58 -11.95
CA LEU A 138 2.63 -2.64 -10.89
C LEU A 138 3.16 -1.25 -10.56
#